data_2ffdbb90e01e9609255072b8dc8eeb46
#
_entry.id   2ffdbb90e01e9609255072b8dc8eeb46
#
_cell.length_a   1.000
_cell.length_b   1.000
_cell.length_c   1.000
_cell.angle_alpha   90.00
_cell.angle_beta   90.00
_cell.angle_gamma   90.00
#
_symmetry.space_group_name_H-M   'P 1'
#
loop_
_entity.id
_entity.type
_entity.pdbx_description
1 polymer ?
#
loop_
_entity_poly.entity_id
_entity_poly.type
_entity_poly.pdbx_seq_one_letter_code
_entity_poly.pdbx_strand_id
1 'polypeptide(L)'
;MSKTDYLKASVQYGTAKSTLLSRRLNRDNSEQTLRNGMGILENNMELKVRDKVNIELIFPDFDEAYEIMIQNSPELRILDAQIETAQLNLRSAWGSSLPSLNLSVGMNAYSNEQVTSEFFDDNYIKSANLTLSIPIFSGLKNRNSVEISKMRFGQSKMIYGSKRKDAKVNLSSLLNTLKNYEELIPIYEEVLVSAEEDLRLAQNKYELGSATILELLDAQLAVLQASSTLVTTKYDAAIQLANLDKLLGTLDKKYR
;
A
#
# COMPACT_ATOMS: atom_id res chain seq x y z
N MET A 1 -23.49 -42.25 27.81
CA MET A 1 -23.62 -41.15 26.81
C MET A 1 -25.04 -41.19 26.27
N SER A 2 -25.80 -40.12 26.42
CA SER A 2 -27.20 -40.07 25.93
C SER A 2 -27.19 -39.92 24.39
N LYS A 3 -28.28 -40.36 23.72
CA LYS A 3 -28.47 -40.15 22.28
C LYS A 3 -28.41 -38.66 21.91
N THR A 4 -28.86 -37.83 22.81
CA THR A 4 -28.85 -36.37 22.68
C THR A 4 -27.43 -35.80 22.67
N ASP A 5 -26.53 -36.33 23.52
CA ASP A 5 -25.13 -35.91 23.60
C ASP A 5 -24.37 -36.30 22.33
N TYR A 6 -24.64 -37.50 21.79
CA TYR A 6 -24.09 -37.95 20.50
C TYR A 6 -24.50 -37.01 19.35
N LEU A 7 -25.80 -36.68 19.27
CA LEU A 7 -26.30 -35.79 18.20
C LEU A 7 -25.69 -34.38 18.29
N LYS A 8 -25.57 -33.81 19.49
CA LYS A 8 -24.92 -32.52 19.72
C LYS A 8 -23.44 -32.53 19.30
N ALA A 9 -22.69 -33.55 19.74
CA ALA A 9 -21.29 -33.71 19.33
C ALA A 9 -21.14 -33.89 17.81
N SER A 10 -22.06 -34.64 17.17
CA SER A 10 -22.06 -34.82 15.71
C SER A 10 -22.29 -33.49 14.96
N VAL A 11 -23.22 -32.65 15.41
CA VAL A 11 -23.46 -31.33 14.83
C VAL A 11 -22.21 -30.46 14.97
N GLN A 12 -21.60 -30.45 16.14
CA GLN A 12 -20.40 -29.64 16.41
C GLN A 12 -19.19 -30.11 15.59
N TYR A 13 -19.02 -31.42 15.44
CA TYR A 13 -18.01 -31.99 14.55
C TYR A 13 -18.23 -31.54 13.10
N GLY A 14 -19.49 -31.61 12.60
CA GLY A 14 -19.83 -31.15 11.24
C GLY A 14 -19.52 -29.67 11.03
N THR A 15 -19.87 -28.83 12.00
CA THR A 15 -19.58 -27.39 11.97
C THR A 15 -18.08 -27.12 12.01
N ALA A 16 -17.33 -27.78 12.87
CA ALA A 16 -15.87 -27.64 12.94
C ALA A 16 -15.19 -28.07 11.64
N LYS A 17 -15.65 -29.18 11.03
CA LYS A 17 -15.15 -29.65 9.74
C LYS A 17 -15.42 -28.65 8.61
N SER A 18 -16.62 -28.09 8.55
CA SER A 18 -16.98 -27.05 7.59
C SER A 18 -16.12 -25.79 7.76
N THR A 19 -15.93 -25.34 8.99
CA THR A 19 -15.06 -24.21 9.33
C THR A 19 -13.62 -24.46 8.91
N LEU A 20 -13.09 -25.67 9.17
CA LEU A 20 -11.73 -26.04 8.75
C LEU A 20 -11.55 -25.95 7.24
N LEU A 21 -12.52 -26.47 6.46
CA LEU A 21 -12.47 -26.40 5.00
C LEU A 21 -12.50 -24.96 4.49
N SER A 22 -13.37 -24.12 5.06
CA SER A 22 -13.43 -22.69 4.74
C SER A 22 -12.11 -21.97 5.07
N ARG A 23 -11.51 -22.27 6.22
CA ARG A 23 -10.20 -21.66 6.59
C ARG A 23 -9.07 -22.11 5.68
N ARG A 24 -9.06 -23.38 5.24
CA ARG A 24 -8.10 -23.89 4.25
C ARG A 24 -8.24 -23.15 2.91
N LEU A 25 -9.47 -23.00 2.40
CA LEU A 25 -9.73 -22.26 1.18
C LEU A 25 -9.24 -20.80 1.28
N ASN A 26 -9.53 -20.14 2.40
CA ASN A 26 -9.07 -18.77 2.63
C ASN A 26 -7.54 -18.65 2.68
N ARG A 27 -6.85 -19.63 3.31
CA ARG A 27 -5.39 -19.72 3.31
C ARG A 27 -4.85 -19.84 1.88
N ASP A 28 -5.40 -20.75 1.10
CA ASP A 28 -4.94 -21.03 -0.27
C ASP A 28 -5.15 -19.80 -1.18
N ASN A 29 -6.28 -19.11 -1.03
CA ASN A 29 -6.56 -17.86 -1.74
C ASN A 29 -5.59 -16.73 -1.30
N SER A 30 -5.29 -16.63 0.00
CA SER A 30 -4.34 -15.65 0.52
C SER A 30 -2.91 -15.93 0.03
N GLU A 31 -2.53 -17.20 -0.06
CA GLU A 31 -1.24 -17.62 -0.65
C GLU A 31 -1.14 -17.20 -2.12
N GLN A 32 -2.19 -17.42 -2.91
CA GLN A 32 -2.22 -16.98 -4.31
C GLN A 32 -2.13 -15.44 -4.44
N THR A 33 -2.82 -14.73 -3.56
CA THR A 33 -2.75 -13.26 -3.51
C THR A 33 -1.34 -12.78 -3.19
N LEU A 34 -0.68 -13.43 -2.24
CA LEU A 34 0.71 -13.12 -1.87
C LEU A 34 1.67 -13.41 -3.03
N ARG A 35 1.55 -14.58 -3.69
CA ARG A 35 2.33 -14.94 -4.88
C ARG A 35 2.19 -13.89 -5.98
N ASN A 36 0.97 -13.49 -6.26
CA ASN A 36 0.69 -12.47 -7.27
C ASN A 36 1.29 -11.11 -6.89
N GLY A 37 1.18 -10.70 -5.62
CA GLY A 37 1.78 -9.47 -5.10
C GLY A 37 3.31 -9.45 -5.17
N MET A 38 3.95 -10.62 -5.05
CA MET A 38 5.40 -10.78 -5.21
C MET A 38 5.86 -10.98 -6.67
N GLY A 39 4.93 -11.06 -7.63
CA GLY A 39 5.25 -11.33 -9.04
C GLY A 39 5.73 -12.76 -9.31
N ILE A 40 5.45 -13.72 -8.41
CA ILE A 40 5.80 -15.12 -8.57
C ILE A 40 4.71 -15.80 -9.41
N LEU A 41 4.95 -15.91 -10.71
CA LEU A 41 4.00 -16.50 -11.66
C LEU A 41 4.08 -18.03 -11.73
N GLU A 42 5.19 -18.63 -11.28
CA GLU A 42 5.39 -20.07 -11.32
C GLU A 42 4.74 -20.78 -10.11
N ASN A 43 3.84 -21.71 -10.41
CA ASN A 43 3.10 -22.49 -9.40
C ASN A 43 3.95 -23.56 -8.69
N ASN A 44 5.21 -23.77 -9.11
CA ASN A 44 6.08 -24.85 -8.61
C ASN A 44 6.95 -24.48 -7.41
N MET A 45 6.89 -23.23 -6.94
CA MET A 45 7.65 -22.77 -5.78
C MET A 45 6.80 -22.92 -4.50
N GLU A 46 7.19 -23.82 -3.60
CA GLU A 46 6.56 -23.93 -2.28
C GLU A 46 6.90 -22.69 -1.44
N LEU A 47 5.89 -21.88 -1.13
CA LEU A 47 6.04 -20.72 -0.25
C LEU A 47 6.09 -21.22 1.22
N LYS A 48 7.25 -21.12 1.85
CA LYS A 48 7.38 -21.32 3.30
C LYS A 48 7.32 -19.98 4.03
N VAL A 49 6.14 -19.67 4.53
CA VAL A 49 5.93 -18.50 5.39
C VAL A 49 6.39 -18.86 6.80
N ARG A 50 7.28 -18.04 7.39
CA ARG A 50 7.66 -18.19 8.80
C ARG A 50 6.72 -17.36 9.67
N ASP A 51 6.13 -18.00 10.67
CA ASP A 51 5.39 -17.29 11.71
C ASP A 51 6.33 -16.43 12.57
N LYS A 52 6.08 -15.13 12.55
CA LYS A 52 6.71 -14.19 13.48
C LYS A 52 5.66 -13.81 14.53
N VAL A 53 5.44 -14.68 15.52
CA VAL A 53 4.40 -14.50 16.54
C VAL A 53 4.74 -13.36 17.52
N ASN A 54 6.02 -12.99 17.69
CA ASN A 54 6.43 -11.88 18.54
C ASN A 54 6.53 -10.59 17.72
N ILE A 55 5.48 -9.80 17.77
CA ILE A 55 5.43 -8.46 17.19
C ILE A 55 5.68 -7.48 18.32
N GLU A 56 6.86 -6.89 18.34
CA GLU A 56 7.14 -5.75 19.20
C GLU A 56 6.53 -4.49 18.58
N LEU A 57 5.55 -3.92 19.25
CA LEU A 57 4.92 -2.66 18.83
C LEU A 57 5.80 -1.48 19.26
N ILE A 58 6.86 -1.24 18.47
CA ILE A 58 7.73 -0.07 18.67
C ILE A 58 7.40 0.96 17.58
N PHE A 59 6.89 2.11 17.98
CA PHE A 59 6.55 3.20 17.08
C PHE A 59 6.91 4.55 17.73
N PRO A 60 7.27 5.57 16.92
CA PRO A 60 7.63 6.89 17.41
C PRO A 60 6.41 7.64 17.95
N ASP A 61 6.66 8.66 18.78
CA ASP A 61 5.60 9.58 19.16
C ASP A 61 5.15 10.45 17.96
N PHE A 62 3.98 11.10 18.12
CA PHE A 62 3.32 11.84 17.04
C PHE A 62 4.22 12.91 16.41
N ASP A 63 4.93 13.70 17.22
CA ASP A 63 5.75 14.80 16.68
C ASP A 63 6.95 14.28 15.91
N GLU A 64 7.62 13.26 16.42
CA GLU A 64 8.73 12.59 15.73
C GLU A 64 8.25 11.92 14.43
N ALA A 65 7.13 11.17 14.50
CA ALA A 65 6.54 10.52 13.35
C ALA A 65 6.13 11.52 12.25
N TYR A 66 5.60 12.67 12.66
CA TYR A 66 5.19 13.72 11.72
C TYR A 66 6.39 14.33 10.98
N GLU A 67 7.48 14.61 11.68
CA GLU A 67 8.70 15.11 11.03
C GLU A 67 9.30 14.09 10.06
N ILE A 68 9.37 12.81 10.44
CA ILE A 68 9.82 11.72 9.57
C ILE A 68 8.93 11.63 8.32
N MET A 69 7.61 11.70 8.50
CA MET A 69 6.63 11.65 7.41
C MET A 69 6.82 12.81 6.42
N ILE A 70 6.99 14.03 6.89
CA ILE A 70 7.18 15.21 6.02
C ILE A 70 8.44 15.07 5.16
N GLN A 71 9.51 14.50 5.72
CA GLN A 71 10.78 14.37 5.02
C GLN A 71 10.83 13.18 4.05
N ASN A 72 10.19 12.07 4.40
CA ASN A 72 10.40 10.79 3.70
C ASN A 72 9.18 10.29 2.93
N SER A 73 7.95 10.77 3.22
CA SER A 73 6.73 10.27 2.60
C SER A 73 6.80 10.35 1.07
N PRO A 74 6.71 9.21 0.35
CA PRO A 74 6.75 9.21 -1.11
C PRO A 74 5.59 9.99 -1.73
N GLU A 75 4.41 9.96 -1.11
CA GLU A 75 3.23 10.66 -1.60
C GLU A 75 3.43 12.19 -1.55
N LEU A 76 3.96 12.70 -0.46
CA LEU A 76 4.25 14.15 -0.32
C LEU A 76 5.35 14.59 -1.27
N ARG A 77 6.39 13.77 -1.49
CA ARG A 77 7.46 14.05 -2.45
C ARG A 77 6.96 14.09 -3.89
N ILE A 78 6.03 13.21 -4.27
CA ILE A 78 5.40 13.24 -5.60
C ILE A 78 4.61 14.54 -5.78
N LEU A 79 3.86 14.96 -4.78
CA LEU A 79 3.08 16.21 -4.84
C LEU A 79 3.98 17.46 -4.88
N ASP A 80 5.11 17.43 -4.20
CA ASP A 80 6.10 18.52 -4.27
C ASP A 80 6.72 18.62 -5.67
N ALA A 81 7.09 17.50 -6.27
CA ALA A 81 7.55 17.44 -7.67
C ALA A 81 6.47 17.93 -8.67
N GLN A 82 5.19 17.67 -8.37
CA GLN A 82 4.08 18.22 -9.18
C GLN A 82 3.96 19.75 -9.08
N ILE A 83 4.22 20.33 -7.90
CA ILE A 83 4.31 21.78 -7.72
C ILE A 83 5.45 22.34 -8.57
N GLU A 84 6.63 21.73 -8.52
CA GLU A 84 7.78 22.14 -9.32
C GLU A 84 7.47 22.08 -10.82
N THR A 85 6.86 20.99 -11.28
CA THR A 85 6.43 20.81 -12.66
C THR A 85 5.44 21.91 -13.09
N ALA A 86 4.46 22.21 -12.26
CA ALA A 86 3.50 23.28 -12.55
C ALA A 86 4.16 24.66 -12.59
N GLN A 87 5.17 24.89 -11.73
CA GLN A 87 5.97 26.12 -11.76
C GLN A 87 6.81 26.26 -13.05
N LEU A 88 7.42 25.16 -13.50
CA LEU A 88 8.17 25.13 -14.76
C LEU A 88 7.24 25.36 -15.97
N ASN A 89 6.05 24.77 -15.94
CA ASN A 89 5.02 25.01 -16.97
C ASN A 89 4.57 26.49 -17.00
N LEU A 90 4.46 27.14 -15.85
CA LEU A 90 4.19 28.57 -15.78
C LEU A 90 5.34 29.40 -16.40
N ARG A 91 6.59 29.05 -16.10
CA ARG A 91 7.76 29.71 -16.72
C ARG A 91 7.79 29.49 -18.23
N SER A 92 7.47 28.27 -18.70
CA SER A 92 7.37 27.97 -20.12
C SER A 92 6.27 28.78 -20.82
N ALA A 93 5.12 28.93 -20.17
CA ALA A 93 4.03 29.77 -20.69
C ALA A 93 4.45 31.27 -20.83
N TRP A 94 5.23 31.77 -19.89
CA TRP A 94 5.86 33.12 -20.03
C TRP A 94 6.85 33.13 -21.19
N GLY A 95 7.65 32.10 -21.36
CA GLY A 95 8.63 31.98 -22.44
C GLY A 95 8.00 32.04 -23.84
N SER A 96 6.75 31.59 -24.00
CA SER A 96 6.03 31.65 -25.29
C SER A 96 5.76 33.07 -25.79
N SER A 97 5.91 34.07 -24.93
CA SER A 97 5.83 35.49 -25.29
C SER A 97 7.18 36.14 -25.67
N LEU A 98 8.27 35.41 -25.51
CA LEU A 98 9.62 35.84 -25.82
C LEU A 98 9.99 35.49 -27.28
N PRO A 99 10.99 36.20 -27.87
CA PRO A 99 11.56 35.83 -29.16
C PRO A 99 12.13 34.39 -29.10
N SER A 100 11.88 33.61 -30.11
CA SER A 100 12.48 32.27 -30.27
C SER A 100 13.44 32.25 -31.44
N LEU A 101 14.61 31.62 -31.21
CA LEU A 101 15.63 31.39 -32.21
C LEU A 101 15.72 29.87 -32.48
N ASN A 102 15.47 29.49 -33.71
CA ASN A 102 15.50 28.11 -34.15
C ASN A 102 16.58 27.87 -35.21
N LEU A 103 17.49 26.94 -34.97
CA LEU A 103 18.46 26.49 -35.94
C LEU A 103 18.03 25.10 -36.43
N SER A 104 17.80 24.99 -37.74
CA SER A 104 17.51 23.70 -38.37
C SER A 104 18.63 23.37 -39.38
N VAL A 105 19.21 22.22 -39.22
CA VAL A 105 20.19 21.65 -40.16
C VAL A 105 19.57 20.42 -40.78
N GLY A 106 19.52 20.40 -42.10
CA GLY A 106 18.91 19.29 -42.83
C GLY A 106 19.80 18.83 -43.96
N MET A 107 19.71 17.56 -44.29
CA MET A 107 20.32 16.95 -45.45
C MET A 107 19.21 16.16 -46.18
N ASN A 108 18.88 16.57 -47.37
CA ASN A 108 17.85 15.96 -48.20
C ASN A 108 18.47 15.39 -49.45
N ALA A 109 18.21 14.11 -49.69
CA ALA A 109 18.65 13.44 -50.92
C ALA A 109 17.45 13.34 -51.85
N TYR A 110 17.61 13.70 -53.11
CA TYR A 110 16.61 13.60 -54.17
C TYR A 110 17.05 12.60 -55.20
N SER A 111 16.27 11.60 -55.50
CA SER A 111 16.50 10.66 -56.58
C SER A 111 15.24 10.49 -57.42
N ASN A 112 15.39 10.61 -58.71
CA ASN A 112 14.38 10.22 -59.72
C ASN A 112 14.62 8.81 -60.24
N GLU A 113 15.70 8.13 -59.78
CA GLU A 113 16.13 6.80 -60.24
C GLU A 113 16.40 5.84 -59.07
N GLN A 114 16.61 4.55 -59.37
CA GLN A 114 16.87 3.54 -58.33
C GLN A 114 18.13 3.86 -57.53
N VAL A 115 18.01 3.71 -56.20
CA VAL A 115 19.06 3.98 -55.24
C VAL A 115 20.21 2.99 -55.43
N THR A 116 21.33 3.46 -55.99
CA THR A 116 22.59 2.71 -56.10
C THR A 116 23.61 3.24 -55.07
N SER A 117 24.70 2.52 -54.83
CA SER A 117 25.74 2.92 -53.86
C SER A 117 26.41 4.26 -54.18
N GLU A 118 26.40 4.70 -55.44
CA GLU A 118 26.90 6.01 -55.92
C GLU A 118 25.93 7.17 -55.61
N PHE A 119 24.69 6.87 -55.21
CA PHE A 119 23.67 7.86 -54.88
C PHE A 119 24.09 8.82 -53.74
N PHE A 120 24.94 8.36 -52.83
CA PHE A 120 25.35 9.16 -51.67
C PHE A 120 26.42 10.19 -51.97
N ASP A 121 27.04 10.15 -53.13
CA ASP A 121 28.18 11.04 -53.43
C ASP A 121 27.76 12.40 -54.04
N ASP A 122 26.69 12.49 -54.85
CA ASP A 122 26.39 13.71 -55.61
C ASP A 122 24.98 14.31 -55.50
N ASN A 123 24.03 13.65 -54.85
CA ASN A 123 22.61 14.05 -54.92
C ASN A 123 21.95 14.51 -53.60
N TYR A 124 22.68 15.19 -52.72
CA TYR A 124 22.06 15.73 -51.51
C TYR A 124 22.29 17.24 -51.36
N ILE A 125 21.23 17.88 -50.91
CA ILE A 125 21.23 19.30 -50.56
C ILE A 125 21.42 19.40 -49.03
N LYS A 126 22.50 20.04 -48.62
CA LYS A 126 22.73 20.44 -47.24
C LYS A 126 22.17 21.80 -47.01
N SER A 127 21.28 21.94 -46.02
CA SER A 127 20.69 23.21 -45.66
C SER A 127 20.88 23.54 -44.17
N ALA A 128 21.21 24.77 -43.88
CA ALA A 128 21.21 25.31 -42.52
C ALA A 128 20.36 26.56 -42.49
N ASN A 129 19.29 26.52 -41.71
CA ASN A 129 18.36 27.63 -41.59
C ASN A 129 18.35 28.16 -40.16
N LEU A 130 18.59 29.44 -39.98
CA LEU A 130 18.45 30.13 -38.70
C LEU A 130 17.23 31.04 -38.76
N THR A 131 16.24 30.77 -37.94
CA THR A 131 14.96 31.52 -37.92
C THR A 131 14.77 32.18 -36.57
N LEU A 132 14.68 33.51 -36.56
CA LEU A 132 14.26 34.32 -35.42
C LEU A 132 12.78 34.66 -35.55
N SER A 133 11.97 34.20 -34.57
CA SER A 133 10.53 34.46 -34.54
C SER A 133 10.18 35.33 -33.32
N ILE A 134 9.53 36.48 -33.58
CA ILE A 134 9.11 37.42 -32.54
C ILE A 134 7.59 37.55 -32.59
N PRO A 135 6.83 37.04 -31.59
CA PRO A 135 5.37 37.17 -31.56
C PRO A 135 4.97 38.60 -31.18
N ILE A 136 4.47 39.38 -32.15
CA ILE A 136 4.03 40.76 -31.92
C ILE A 136 2.61 40.79 -31.35
N PHE A 137 1.71 39.95 -31.87
CA PHE A 137 0.32 39.85 -31.42
C PHE A 137 -0.21 38.45 -31.60
N SER A 138 -0.71 37.86 -30.51
CA SER A 138 -1.25 36.49 -30.48
C SER A 138 -2.75 36.42 -30.13
N GLY A 139 -3.50 37.53 -30.26
CA GLY A 139 -4.91 37.57 -29.90
C GLY A 139 -5.20 37.23 -28.43
N LEU A 140 -4.35 37.65 -27.50
CA LEU A 140 -4.39 37.35 -26.06
C LEU A 140 -4.14 35.88 -25.70
N LYS A 141 -3.87 35.02 -26.67
CA LYS A 141 -3.64 33.57 -26.43
C LYS A 141 -2.52 33.33 -25.41
N ASN A 142 -1.39 34.03 -25.57
CA ASN A 142 -0.24 33.86 -24.67
C ASN A 142 -0.58 34.32 -23.25
N ARG A 143 -1.26 35.45 -23.11
CA ARG A 143 -1.74 35.98 -21.81
C ARG A 143 -2.66 34.98 -21.12
N ASN A 144 -3.65 34.43 -21.83
CA ASN A 144 -4.58 33.44 -21.29
C ASN A 144 -3.84 32.14 -20.91
N SER A 145 -2.84 31.72 -21.69
CA SER A 145 -2.01 30.53 -21.36
C SER A 145 -1.24 30.72 -20.05
N VAL A 146 -0.68 31.94 -19.83
CA VAL A 146 0.00 32.28 -18.56
C VAL A 146 -0.98 32.26 -17.40
N GLU A 147 -2.17 32.84 -17.53
CA GLU A 147 -3.18 32.83 -16.45
C GLU A 147 -3.66 31.43 -16.13
N ILE A 148 -3.89 30.59 -17.13
CA ILE A 148 -4.24 29.15 -16.92
C ILE A 148 -3.11 28.44 -16.18
N SER A 149 -1.86 28.64 -16.60
CA SER A 149 -0.70 28.00 -15.96
C SER A 149 -0.50 28.48 -14.52
N LYS A 150 -0.76 29.75 -14.24
CA LYS A 150 -0.74 30.32 -12.89
C LYS A 150 -1.81 29.70 -12.00
N MET A 151 -3.04 29.51 -12.51
CA MET A 151 -4.11 28.87 -11.78
C MET A 151 -3.77 27.39 -11.48
N ARG A 152 -3.18 26.65 -12.44
CA ARG A 152 -2.72 25.28 -12.24
C ARG A 152 -1.62 25.16 -11.18
N PHE A 153 -0.69 26.10 -11.17
CA PHE A 153 0.34 26.18 -10.12
C PHE A 153 -0.27 26.42 -8.74
N GLY A 154 -1.26 27.34 -8.64
CA GLY A 154 -2.03 27.57 -7.41
C GLY A 154 -2.79 26.31 -6.97
N GLN A 155 -3.44 25.62 -7.91
CA GLN A 155 -4.15 24.37 -7.65
C GLN A 155 -3.23 23.28 -7.09
N SER A 156 -2.04 23.10 -7.67
CA SER A 156 -1.06 22.10 -7.18
C SER A 156 -0.64 22.37 -5.73
N LYS A 157 -0.43 23.65 -5.36
CA LYS A 157 -0.15 24.03 -3.96
C LYS A 157 -1.31 23.73 -3.02
N MET A 158 -2.55 23.96 -3.43
CA MET A 158 -3.73 23.67 -2.62
C MET A 158 -3.89 22.16 -2.42
N ILE A 159 -3.68 21.36 -3.46
CA ILE A 159 -3.71 19.89 -3.39
C ILE A 159 -2.66 19.38 -2.40
N TYR A 160 -1.42 19.85 -2.49
CA TYR A 160 -0.37 19.52 -1.53
C TYR A 160 -0.76 19.87 -0.09
N GLY A 161 -1.27 21.08 0.13
CA GLY A 161 -1.72 21.53 1.45
C GLY A 161 -2.86 20.68 2.02
N SER A 162 -3.83 20.28 1.20
CA SER A 162 -4.91 19.39 1.60
C SER A 162 -4.37 18.00 1.96
N LYS A 163 -3.57 17.40 1.09
CA LYS A 163 -3.00 16.06 1.27
C LYS A 163 -2.06 15.98 2.48
N ARG A 164 -1.31 17.04 2.76
CA ARG A 164 -0.52 17.14 3.98
C ARG A 164 -1.39 17.11 5.25
N LYS A 165 -2.55 17.77 5.22
CA LYS A 165 -3.52 17.72 6.34
C LYS A 165 -4.13 16.32 6.48
N ASP A 166 -4.55 15.71 5.37
CA ASP A 166 -5.09 14.36 5.35
C ASP A 166 -4.08 13.35 5.91
N ALA A 167 -2.81 13.45 5.50
CA ALA A 167 -1.73 12.61 6.00
C ALA A 167 -1.49 12.80 7.51
N LYS A 168 -1.59 14.05 8.03
CA LYS A 168 -1.50 14.33 9.46
C LYS A 168 -2.62 13.65 10.25
N VAL A 169 -3.86 13.72 9.75
CA VAL A 169 -5.02 13.06 10.39
C VAL A 169 -4.86 11.54 10.35
N ASN A 170 -4.43 10.99 9.21
CA ASN A 170 -4.20 9.56 9.07
C ASN A 170 -3.08 9.07 10.00
N LEU A 171 -1.99 9.82 10.15
CA LEU A 171 -0.93 9.52 11.11
C LEU A 171 -1.46 9.45 12.53
N SER A 172 -2.24 10.44 12.95
CA SER A 172 -2.86 10.45 14.29
C SER A 172 -3.77 9.24 14.52
N SER A 173 -4.58 8.88 13.53
CA SER A 173 -5.46 7.70 13.58
C SER A 173 -4.66 6.41 13.70
N LEU A 174 -3.60 6.24 12.91
CA LEU A 174 -2.75 5.05 12.96
C LEU A 174 -2.04 4.90 14.31
N LEU A 175 -1.47 5.98 14.84
CA LEU A 175 -0.82 5.95 16.16
C LEU A 175 -1.80 5.62 17.29
N ASN A 176 -3.01 6.19 17.26
CA ASN A 176 -4.05 5.85 18.23
C ASN A 176 -4.48 4.37 18.11
N THR A 177 -4.58 3.86 16.89
CA THR A 177 -4.90 2.44 16.66
C THR A 177 -3.80 1.53 17.18
N LEU A 178 -2.54 1.88 16.99
CA LEU A 178 -1.40 1.10 17.52
C LEU A 178 -1.36 1.13 19.05
N LYS A 179 -1.62 2.27 19.68
CA LYS A 179 -1.75 2.38 21.15
C LYS A 179 -2.88 1.49 21.68
N ASN A 180 -4.03 1.45 21.00
CA ASN A 180 -5.11 0.53 21.38
C ASN A 180 -4.69 -0.94 21.27
N TYR A 181 -3.92 -1.33 20.24
CA TYR A 181 -3.43 -2.71 20.15
C TYR A 181 -2.40 -3.05 21.23
N GLU A 182 -1.55 -2.09 21.62
CA GLU A 182 -0.61 -2.24 22.73
C GLU A 182 -1.33 -2.56 24.05
N GLU A 183 -2.50 -1.97 24.28
CA GLU A 183 -3.33 -2.24 25.46
C GLU A 183 -4.17 -3.52 25.31
N LEU A 184 -4.70 -3.83 24.11
CA LEU A 184 -5.58 -4.97 23.87
C LEU A 184 -4.86 -6.32 23.87
N ILE A 185 -3.63 -6.38 23.35
CA ILE A 185 -2.90 -7.64 23.23
C ILE A 185 -2.70 -8.32 24.60
N PRO A 186 -2.22 -7.62 25.65
CA PRO A 186 -2.09 -8.22 26.98
C PRO A 186 -3.42 -8.72 27.55
N ILE A 187 -4.50 -7.99 27.31
CA ILE A 187 -5.84 -8.38 27.76
C ILE A 187 -6.28 -9.70 27.10
N TYR A 188 -6.07 -9.84 25.78
CA TYR A 188 -6.41 -11.09 25.09
C TYR A 188 -5.47 -12.25 25.44
N GLU A 189 -4.23 -11.98 25.83
CA GLU A 189 -3.32 -13.00 26.37
C GLU A 189 -3.85 -13.52 27.71
N GLU A 190 -4.32 -12.66 28.62
CA GLU A 190 -4.92 -13.06 29.88
C GLU A 190 -6.25 -13.82 29.70
N VAL A 191 -7.08 -13.38 28.75
CA VAL A 191 -8.31 -14.09 28.37
C VAL A 191 -8.01 -15.50 27.86
N LEU A 192 -6.96 -15.66 27.04
CA LEU A 192 -6.56 -16.99 26.56
C LEU A 192 -6.10 -17.89 27.71
N VAL A 193 -5.25 -17.38 28.60
CA VAL A 193 -4.78 -18.13 29.78
C VAL A 193 -5.97 -18.57 30.66
N SER A 194 -6.94 -17.67 30.87
CA SER A 194 -8.14 -17.99 31.66
C SER A 194 -9.03 -19.04 30.99
N ALA A 195 -9.19 -18.97 29.66
CA ALA A 195 -9.96 -19.95 28.90
C ALA A 195 -9.27 -21.35 28.90
N GLU A 196 -7.95 -21.39 28.80
CA GLU A 196 -7.16 -22.65 28.87
C GLU A 196 -7.29 -23.32 30.24
N GLU A 197 -7.28 -22.54 31.31
CA GLU A 197 -7.47 -23.08 32.66
C GLU A 197 -8.91 -23.56 32.87
N ASP A 198 -9.92 -22.85 32.38
CA ASP A 198 -11.33 -23.30 32.42
C ASP A 198 -11.49 -24.63 31.66
N LEU A 199 -10.90 -24.75 30.46
CA LEU A 199 -10.89 -26.00 29.70
C LEU A 199 -10.26 -27.14 30.50
N ARG A 200 -9.12 -26.89 31.16
CA ARG A 200 -8.45 -27.88 32.00
C ARG A 200 -9.36 -28.39 33.15
N LEU A 201 -10.06 -27.43 33.79
CA LEU A 201 -11.01 -27.76 34.87
C LEU A 201 -12.24 -28.51 34.33
N ALA A 202 -12.79 -28.11 33.18
CA ALA A 202 -13.93 -28.77 32.54
C ALA A 202 -13.57 -30.21 32.13
N GLN A 203 -12.36 -30.44 31.62
CA GLN A 203 -11.85 -31.78 31.28
C GLN A 203 -11.79 -32.68 32.52
N ASN A 204 -11.18 -32.21 33.60
CA ASN A 204 -11.10 -32.97 34.86
C ASN A 204 -12.48 -33.32 35.43
N LYS A 205 -13.42 -32.35 35.43
CA LYS A 205 -14.80 -32.57 35.89
C LYS A 205 -15.52 -33.61 35.01
N TYR A 206 -15.33 -33.53 33.68
CA TYR A 206 -15.94 -34.48 32.76
C TYR A 206 -15.42 -35.88 32.96
N GLU A 207 -14.10 -36.09 33.17
CA GLU A 207 -13.48 -37.36 33.45
C GLU A 207 -14.00 -37.99 34.76
N LEU A 208 -14.27 -37.16 35.76
CA LEU A 208 -14.87 -37.57 37.04
C LEU A 208 -16.41 -37.77 36.95
N GLY A 209 -17.02 -37.55 35.78
CA GLY A 209 -18.46 -37.65 35.58
C GLY A 209 -19.28 -36.56 36.26
N SER A 210 -18.66 -35.46 36.70
CA SER A 210 -19.30 -34.32 37.39
C SER A 210 -19.58 -33.12 36.46
N ALA A 211 -19.21 -33.18 35.19
CA ALA A 211 -19.57 -32.21 34.15
C ALA A 211 -20.23 -32.91 32.96
N THR A 212 -21.02 -32.14 32.22
CA THR A 212 -21.64 -32.59 30.97
C THR A 212 -20.70 -32.45 29.79
N ILE A 213 -20.94 -33.25 28.72
CA ILE A 213 -20.20 -33.08 27.46
C ILE A 213 -20.35 -31.66 26.88
N LEU A 214 -21.50 -31.01 27.17
CA LEU A 214 -21.77 -29.64 26.69
C LEU A 214 -20.81 -28.65 27.34
N GLU A 215 -20.61 -28.73 28.66
CA GLU A 215 -19.68 -27.87 29.40
C GLU A 215 -18.25 -28.02 28.87
N LEU A 216 -17.82 -29.27 28.58
CA LEU A 216 -16.50 -29.51 27.98
C LEU A 216 -16.38 -28.88 26.58
N LEU A 217 -17.41 -29.05 25.73
CA LEU A 217 -17.42 -28.49 24.37
C LEU A 217 -17.46 -26.95 24.38
N ASP A 218 -18.17 -26.34 25.31
CA ASP A 218 -18.24 -24.90 25.48
C ASP A 218 -16.87 -24.32 25.90
N ALA A 219 -16.20 -25.00 26.85
CA ALA A 219 -14.83 -24.61 27.24
C ALA A 219 -13.82 -24.74 26.07
N GLN A 220 -13.94 -25.80 25.25
CA GLN A 220 -13.10 -25.95 24.03
C GLN A 220 -13.35 -24.81 23.03
N LEU A 221 -14.61 -24.43 22.83
CA LEU A 221 -14.96 -23.30 21.96
C LEU A 221 -14.42 -21.98 22.50
N ALA A 222 -14.46 -21.77 23.82
CA ALA A 222 -13.92 -20.56 24.45
C ALA A 222 -12.41 -20.41 24.19
N VAL A 223 -11.62 -21.48 24.35
CA VAL A 223 -10.18 -21.48 24.01
C VAL A 223 -9.95 -21.19 22.54
N LEU A 224 -10.70 -21.86 21.64
CA LEU A 224 -10.57 -21.64 20.20
C LEU A 224 -10.86 -20.16 19.84
N GLN A 225 -11.91 -19.58 20.43
CA GLN A 225 -12.29 -18.19 20.20
C GLN A 225 -11.23 -17.23 20.74
N ALA A 226 -10.76 -17.42 21.97
CA ALA A 226 -9.74 -16.59 22.61
C ALA A 226 -8.42 -16.63 21.80
N SER A 227 -7.97 -17.83 21.43
CA SER A 227 -6.76 -18.02 20.61
C SER A 227 -6.89 -17.35 19.23
N SER A 228 -8.03 -17.56 18.55
CA SER A 228 -8.28 -16.94 17.26
C SER A 228 -8.30 -15.41 17.34
N THR A 229 -8.91 -14.85 18.38
CA THR A 229 -8.97 -13.40 18.60
C THR A 229 -7.58 -12.83 18.85
N LEU A 230 -6.79 -13.45 19.72
CA LEU A 230 -5.42 -13.02 20.03
C LEU A 230 -4.54 -13.03 18.77
N VAL A 231 -4.55 -14.12 18.01
CA VAL A 231 -3.77 -14.26 16.78
C VAL A 231 -4.17 -13.18 15.76
N THR A 232 -5.47 -13.00 15.53
CA THR A 232 -5.97 -11.98 14.60
C THR A 232 -5.53 -10.58 15.04
N THR A 233 -5.69 -10.25 16.34
CA THR A 233 -5.30 -8.95 16.89
C THR A 233 -3.79 -8.68 16.72
N LYS A 234 -2.93 -9.68 16.97
CA LYS A 234 -1.48 -9.55 16.76
C LYS A 234 -1.13 -9.26 15.30
N TYR A 235 -1.74 -9.98 14.36
CA TYR A 235 -1.48 -9.74 12.94
C TYR A 235 -2.06 -8.43 12.43
N ASP A 236 -3.24 -8.02 12.92
CA ASP A 236 -3.82 -6.71 12.61
C ASP A 236 -2.91 -5.58 13.10
N ALA A 237 -2.35 -5.70 14.29
CA ALA A 237 -1.37 -4.76 14.82
C ALA A 237 -0.12 -4.67 13.94
N ALA A 238 0.41 -5.81 13.46
CA ALA A 238 1.54 -5.84 12.53
C ALA A 238 1.23 -5.14 11.20
N ILE A 239 0.02 -5.36 10.67
CA ILE A 239 -0.43 -4.69 9.45
C ILE A 239 -0.50 -3.18 9.66
N GLN A 240 -1.03 -2.72 10.80
CA GLN A 240 -1.06 -1.28 11.10
C GLN A 240 0.34 -0.69 11.29
N LEU A 241 1.28 -1.43 11.88
CA LEU A 241 2.67 -1.00 11.99
C LEU A 241 3.32 -0.87 10.60
N ALA A 242 3.09 -1.82 9.70
CA ALA A 242 3.55 -1.73 8.31
C ALA A 242 2.90 -0.57 7.54
N ASN A 243 1.62 -0.27 7.81
CA ASN A 243 0.94 0.91 7.25
C ASN A 243 1.54 2.22 7.77
N LEU A 244 1.96 2.26 9.03
CA LEU A 244 2.70 3.38 9.60
C LEU A 244 4.06 3.54 8.89
N ASP A 245 4.86 2.48 8.79
CA ASP A 245 6.15 2.51 8.10
C ASP A 245 6.00 2.96 6.63
N LYS A 246 4.92 2.56 5.95
CA LYS A 246 4.57 3.01 4.60
C LYS A 246 4.26 4.51 4.58
N LEU A 247 3.45 5.00 5.50
CA LEU A 247 3.09 6.43 5.60
C LEU A 247 4.31 7.30 5.89
N LEU A 248 5.20 6.81 6.77
CA LEU A 248 6.46 7.47 7.11
C LEU A 248 7.51 7.40 5.98
N GLY A 249 7.33 6.51 5.00
CA GLY A 249 8.33 6.28 3.94
C GLY A 249 9.59 5.56 4.44
N THR A 250 9.47 4.77 5.50
CA THR A 250 10.57 4.00 6.12
C THR A 250 10.55 2.51 5.79
N LEU A 251 9.51 2.06 5.06
CA LEU A 251 9.29 0.64 4.75
C LEU A 251 10.53 -0.01 4.09
N ASP A 252 11.12 0.66 3.08
CA ASP A 252 12.28 0.13 2.36
C ASP A 252 13.54 -0.01 3.23
N LYS A 253 13.67 0.81 4.26
CA LYS A 253 14.85 0.79 5.16
C LYS A 253 14.76 -0.33 6.19
N LYS A 254 13.56 -0.74 6.57
CA LYS A 254 13.29 -1.70 7.65
C LYS A 254 13.23 -3.15 7.16
N TYR A 255 12.85 -3.36 5.89
CA TYR A 255 12.61 -4.68 5.33
C TYR A 255 13.56 -5.07 4.17
N ARG A 256 14.63 -4.31 3.99
CA ARG A 256 15.78 -4.65 3.15
C ARG A 256 16.76 -5.48 3.95
#